data_13b7f9d40b776e152ac85030e9d2174a
#
_entry.id   13b7f9d40b776e152ac85030e9d2174a
#
_cell.length_a   1.000
_cell.length_b   1.000
_cell.length_c   1.000
_cell.angle_alpha   90.00
_cell.angle_beta   90.00
_cell.angle_gamma   90.00
#
_symmetry.space_group_name_H-M   'P 1'
#
loop_
_entity.id
_entity.type
_entity.pdbx_description
1 polymer ?
#
loop_
_entity_poly.entity_id
_entity_poly.type
_entity_poly.pdbx_seq_one_letter_code
_entity_poly.pdbx_strand_id
1 'polypeptide(L)'
;MNKSHILSFLCGGLAVLGLIMTSETDAQSPTHVYELRTYHANPGKLEALEARFRDHTEAIFKRHGIKAIGYWVPQDNKNNQLIYIVDHKSKEDATKNWAAFQADDEWKKVRAESEANGPLTTKAPDSVYMDPTDFSRLK
;
A
#
# COMPACT_ATOMS: atom_id res chain seq x y z
N MET A 1 55.13 41.81 -61.95
CA MET A 1 55.17 40.32 -61.98
C MET A 1 55.78 39.90 -60.61
N ASN A 2 55.02 39.41 -59.75
CA ASN A 2 55.29 38.29 -58.86
C ASN A 2 54.17 38.17 -57.81
N LYS A 3 53.58 37.05 -57.89
CA LYS A 3 52.46 36.66 -57.01
C LYS A 3 53.02 36.12 -55.74
N SER A 4 52.61 36.66 -54.57
CA SER A 4 52.88 36.08 -53.27
C SER A 4 51.61 35.49 -52.75
N HIS A 5 51.61 34.19 -52.59
CA HIS A 5 50.55 33.43 -51.93
C HIS A 5 50.67 33.48 -50.40
N ILE A 6 49.68 34.04 -49.74
CA ILE A 6 49.56 34.02 -48.29
C ILE A 6 48.67 32.82 -47.95
N LEU A 7 49.30 31.85 -47.26
CA LEU A 7 48.61 30.64 -46.75
C LEU A 7 48.10 30.95 -45.33
N SER A 8 46.76 31.09 -45.21
CA SER A 8 46.13 31.30 -43.92
C SER A 8 45.88 29.94 -43.27
N PHE A 9 46.51 29.67 -42.15
CA PHE A 9 46.20 28.54 -41.29
C PHE A 9 45.02 28.89 -40.40
N LEU A 10 43.87 28.25 -40.63
CA LEU A 10 42.72 28.23 -39.71
C LEU A 10 42.97 27.16 -38.64
N CYS A 11 43.24 27.58 -37.43
CA CYS A 11 43.17 26.71 -36.24
C CYS A 11 41.70 26.50 -35.88
N GLY A 12 41.18 25.33 -36.25
CA GLY A 12 39.86 24.90 -35.82
C GLY A 12 39.93 24.41 -34.35
N GLY A 13 39.40 25.22 -33.43
CA GLY A 13 39.19 24.79 -32.07
C GLY A 13 37.98 23.84 -31.98
N LEU A 14 38.20 22.58 -31.73
CA LEU A 14 37.13 21.62 -31.37
C LEU A 14 36.67 21.94 -29.94
N ALA A 15 35.54 22.60 -29.78
CA ALA A 15 34.85 22.67 -28.48
C ALA A 15 34.16 21.35 -28.24
N VAL A 16 34.75 20.52 -27.38
CA VAL A 16 34.08 19.31 -26.84
C VAL A 16 33.07 19.79 -25.82
N LEU A 17 31.81 19.85 -26.22
CA LEU A 17 30.69 20.07 -25.30
C LEU A 17 30.47 18.77 -24.50
N GLY A 18 31.03 18.70 -23.27
CA GLY A 18 30.79 17.62 -22.35
C GLY A 18 29.34 17.62 -21.89
N LEU A 19 28.55 16.69 -22.42
CA LEU A 19 27.19 16.43 -21.95
C LEU A 19 27.30 15.78 -20.57
N ILE A 20 27.11 16.57 -19.52
CA ILE A 20 26.98 16.04 -18.14
C ILE A 20 25.60 15.37 -18.08
N MET A 21 25.55 14.06 -18.26
CA MET A 21 24.38 13.26 -17.91
C MET A 21 24.29 13.25 -16.39
N THR A 22 23.48 14.12 -15.81
CA THR A 22 23.01 13.96 -14.43
C THR A 22 22.09 12.75 -14.43
N SER A 23 22.59 11.62 -13.94
CA SER A 23 21.72 10.51 -13.58
C SER A 23 20.87 10.99 -12.41
N GLU A 24 19.63 11.40 -12.66
CA GLU A 24 18.62 11.45 -11.63
C GLU A 24 18.48 10.02 -11.13
N THR A 25 19.00 9.76 -9.95
CA THR A 25 18.66 8.57 -9.17
C THR A 25 17.18 8.73 -8.86
N ASP A 26 16.35 8.11 -9.67
CA ASP A 26 14.94 7.91 -9.39
C ASP A 26 14.91 7.15 -8.06
N ALA A 27 14.69 7.88 -6.98
CA ALA A 27 14.45 7.29 -5.68
C ALA A 27 13.11 6.56 -5.82
N GLN A 28 13.17 5.29 -6.18
CA GLN A 28 12.04 4.43 -6.40
C GLN A 28 11.20 4.48 -5.13
N SER A 29 10.04 5.14 -5.20
CA SER A 29 9.05 5.16 -4.13
C SER A 29 8.87 3.73 -3.61
N PRO A 30 8.74 3.51 -2.30
CA PRO A 30 8.58 2.17 -1.77
C PRO A 30 7.48 1.46 -2.53
N THR A 31 7.80 0.30 -3.07
CA THR A 31 6.90 -0.46 -3.97
C THR A 31 5.70 -1.03 -3.23
N HIS A 32 5.64 -0.89 -1.91
CA HIS A 32 4.58 -1.38 -1.05
C HIS A 32 4.26 -0.39 0.08
N VAL A 33 2.98 -0.29 0.41
CA VAL A 33 2.47 0.45 1.57
C VAL A 33 1.73 -0.54 2.45
N TYR A 34 2.09 -0.60 3.71
CA TYR A 34 1.43 -1.48 4.68
C TYR A 34 0.37 -0.70 5.45
N GLU A 35 -0.77 -1.33 5.71
CA GLU A 35 -1.82 -0.75 6.52
C GLU A 35 -2.09 -1.64 7.73
N LEU A 36 -1.77 -1.13 8.92
CA LEU A 36 -2.16 -1.76 10.18
C LEU A 36 -3.62 -1.37 10.49
N ARG A 37 -4.46 -2.38 10.69
CA ARG A 37 -5.85 -2.17 11.04
C ARG A 37 -6.17 -2.82 12.37
N THR A 38 -6.85 -2.07 13.24
CA THR A 38 -7.28 -2.55 14.55
C THR A 38 -8.78 -2.40 14.68
N TYR A 39 -9.46 -3.53 14.80
CA TYR A 39 -10.87 -3.59 15.14
C TYR A 39 -11.05 -3.71 16.65
N HIS A 40 -12.10 -3.08 17.16
CA HIS A 40 -12.52 -3.17 18.54
C HIS A 40 -13.90 -3.84 18.59
N ALA A 41 -13.94 -5.11 18.90
CA ALA A 41 -15.19 -5.85 18.98
C ALA A 41 -16.01 -5.41 20.20
N ASN A 42 -17.33 -5.43 20.04
CA ASN A 42 -18.24 -5.28 21.16
C ASN A 42 -18.07 -6.44 22.15
N PRO A 43 -18.41 -6.28 23.44
CA PRO A 43 -18.33 -7.36 24.43
C PRO A 43 -19.02 -8.63 23.94
N GLY A 44 -18.30 -9.75 23.96
CA GLY A 44 -18.78 -11.06 23.49
C GLY A 44 -18.91 -11.23 21.97
N LYS A 45 -18.44 -10.26 21.17
CA LYS A 45 -18.55 -10.30 19.70
C LYS A 45 -17.24 -10.63 18.97
N LEU A 46 -16.13 -10.80 19.68
CA LEU A 46 -14.82 -11.04 19.05
C LEU A 46 -14.82 -12.33 18.23
N GLU A 47 -15.32 -13.42 18.77
CA GLU A 47 -15.39 -14.71 18.05
C GLU A 47 -16.23 -14.62 16.77
N ALA A 48 -17.39 -13.93 16.82
CA ALA A 48 -18.22 -13.69 15.64
C ALA A 48 -17.51 -12.81 14.60
N LEU A 49 -16.71 -11.82 15.06
CA LEU A 49 -15.89 -11.00 14.18
C LEU A 49 -14.80 -11.85 13.50
N GLU A 50 -14.09 -12.68 14.25
CA GLU A 50 -13.09 -13.61 13.70
C GLU A 50 -13.70 -14.58 12.69
N ALA A 51 -14.86 -15.16 13.00
CA ALA A 51 -15.59 -16.05 12.09
C ALA A 51 -15.94 -15.33 10.78
N ARG A 52 -16.47 -14.10 10.85
CA ARG A 52 -16.74 -13.31 9.64
C ARG A 52 -15.49 -13.12 8.76
N PHE A 53 -14.34 -12.86 9.38
CA PHE A 53 -13.08 -12.73 8.64
C PHE A 53 -12.65 -14.05 8.01
N ARG A 54 -12.64 -15.12 8.79
CA ARG A 54 -12.20 -16.46 8.37
C ARG A 54 -13.07 -17.02 7.24
N ASP A 55 -14.38 -16.91 7.41
CA ASP A 55 -15.31 -17.62 6.55
C ASP A 55 -15.71 -16.83 5.29
N HIS A 56 -15.56 -15.50 5.31
CA HIS A 56 -16.05 -14.63 4.23
C HIS A 56 -15.07 -13.52 3.84
N THR A 57 -14.65 -12.66 4.80
CA THR A 57 -13.98 -11.41 4.49
C THR A 57 -12.66 -11.62 3.75
N GLU A 58 -11.88 -12.63 4.13
CA GLU A 58 -10.58 -12.94 3.51
C GLU A 58 -10.74 -13.28 2.02
N ALA A 59 -11.73 -14.05 1.65
CA ALA A 59 -12.02 -14.40 0.25
C ALA A 59 -12.42 -13.15 -0.57
N ILE A 60 -13.22 -12.27 0.04
CA ILE A 60 -13.66 -11.03 -0.60
C ILE A 60 -12.48 -10.05 -0.72
N PHE A 61 -11.63 -9.93 0.29
CA PHE A 61 -10.39 -9.14 0.23
C PHE A 61 -9.52 -9.56 -0.95
N LYS A 62 -9.25 -10.85 -1.08
CA LYS A 62 -8.45 -11.41 -2.17
C LYS A 62 -9.01 -11.07 -3.54
N ARG A 63 -10.33 -11.11 -3.72
CA ARG A 63 -11.02 -10.75 -4.96
C ARG A 63 -10.82 -9.29 -5.34
N HIS A 64 -10.71 -8.40 -4.36
CA HIS A 64 -10.49 -6.96 -4.55
C HIS A 64 -9.04 -6.52 -4.44
N GLY A 65 -8.08 -7.46 -4.49
CA GLY A 65 -6.65 -7.13 -4.44
C GLY A 65 -6.17 -6.61 -3.08
N ILE A 66 -6.93 -6.83 -2.01
CA ILE A 66 -6.54 -6.54 -0.63
C ILE A 66 -5.82 -7.77 -0.09
N LYS A 67 -4.52 -7.66 0.11
CA LYS A 67 -3.66 -8.77 0.54
C LYS A 67 -3.33 -8.65 2.02
N ALA A 68 -4.03 -9.39 2.87
CA ALA A 68 -3.68 -9.48 4.27
C ALA A 68 -2.39 -10.30 4.46
N ILE A 69 -1.48 -9.81 5.30
CA ILE A 69 -0.25 -10.52 5.68
C ILE A 69 -0.55 -11.53 6.80
N GLY A 70 -1.42 -11.17 7.72
CA GLY A 70 -1.83 -12.01 8.83
C GLY A 70 -2.77 -11.29 9.77
N TYR A 71 -3.34 -12.08 10.70
CA TYR A 71 -4.32 -11.65 11.69
C TYR A 71 -3.85 -12.05 13.08
N TRP A 72 -4.04 -11.17 14.06
CA TRP A 72 -3.62 -11.39 15.43
C TRP A 72 -4.69 -10.95 16.41
N VAL A 73 -4.81 -11.72 17.49
CA VAL A 73 -5.55 -11.34 18.68
C VAL A 73 -4.51 -11.16 19.80
N PRO A 74 -4.44 -10.01 20.48
CA PRO A 74 -3.51 -9.81 21.59
C PRO A 74 -3.70 -10.87 22.68
N GLN A 75 -2.61 -11.35 23.30
CA GLN A 75 -2.71 -12.33 24.39
C GLN A 75 -3.46 -11.77 25.60
N ASP A 76 -3.18 -10.51 25.99
CA ASP A 76 -3.94 -9.76 26.99
C ASP A 76 -4.92 -8.82 26.28
N ASN A 77 -6.03 -9.39 25.77
CA ASN A 77 -6.97 -8.68 24.92
C ASN A 77 -8.11 -8.01 25.71
N LYS A 78 -7.77 -7.13 26.65
CA LYS A 78 -8.75 -6.37 27.45
C LYS A 78 -9.68 -5.49 26.61
N ASN A 79 -9.24 -5.11 25.39
CA ASN A 79 -9.97 -4.22 24.50
C ASN A 79 -10.72 -4.97 23.38
N ASN A 80 -10.81 -6.29 23.44
CA ASN A 80 -11.46 -7.14 22.42
C ASN A 80 -10.98 -6.79 20.99
N GLN A 81 -9.67 -6.72 20.77
CA GLN A 81 -9.09 -6.32 19.50
C GLN A 81 -8.86 -7.51 18.57
N LEU A 82 -9.13 -7.28 17.28
CA LEU A 82 -8.60 -8.04 16.15
C LEU A 82 -7.70 -7.11 15.35
N ILE A 83 -6.45 -7.51 15.17
CA ILE A 83 -5.42 -6.72 14.48
C ILE A 83 -5.01 -7.45 13.21
N TYR A 84 -4.83 -6.74 12.11
CA TYR A 84 -4.24 -7.31 10.91
C TYR A 84 -3.45 -6.27 10.12
N ILE A 85 -2.57 -6.76 9.25
CA ILE A 85 -1.77 -5.92 8.36
C ILE A 85 -2.11 -6.28 6.92
N VAL A 86 -2.34 -5.25 6.11
CA VAL A 86 -2.56 -5.36 4.67
C VAL A 86 -1.35 -4.83 3.93
N ASP A 87 -0.98 -5.51 2.86
CA ASP A 87 0.05 -5.15 1.90
C ASP A 87 -0.63 -4.55 0.66
N HIS A 88 -0.40 -3.27 0.39
CA HIS A 88 -0.88 -2.55 -0.78
C HIS A 88 0.28 -2.19 -1.71
N LYS A 89 0.03 -2.17 -3.01
CA LYS A 89 1.03 -1.70 -3.98
C LYS A 89 1.31 -0.20 -3.84
N SER A 90 0.28 0.58 -3.50
CA SER A 90 0.37 2.01 -3.23
C SER A 90 -0.82 2.46 -2.39
N LYS A 91 -0.80 3.69 -1.90
CA LYS A 91 -1.92 4.30 -1.18
C LYS A 91 -3.13 4.54 -2.09
N GLU A 92 -2.89 4.83 -3.37
CA GLU A 92 -3.91 4.98 -4.40
C GLU A 92 -4.62 3.65 -4.65
N ASP A 93 -3.86 2.54 -4.77
CA ASP A 93 -4.41 1.19 -4.90
C ASP A 93 -5.20 0.80 -3.65
N ALA A 94 -4.70 1.11 -2.45
CA ALA A 94 -5.43 0.90 -1.20
C ALA A 94 -6.81 1.57 -1.25
N THR A 95 -6.86 2.86 -1.60
CA THR A 95 -8.11 3.63 -1.69
C THR A 95 -9.09 3.00 -2.67
N LYS A 96 -8.61 2.63 -3.87
CA LYS A 96 -9.41 1.98 -4.90
C LYS A 96 -9.95 0.62 -4.45
N ASN A 97 -9.09 -0.21 -3.88
CA ASN A 97 -9.43 -1.57 -3.47
C ASN A 97 -10.41 -1.56 -2.28
N TRP A 98 -10.23 -0.67 -1.31
CA TRP A 98 -11.18 -0.48 -0.22
C TRP A 98 -12.54 0.00 -0.72
N ALA A 99 -12.59 0.93 -1.67
CA ALA A 99 -13.85 1.39 -2.26
C ALA A 99 -14.58 0.24 -2.97
N ALA A 100 -13.86 -0.58 -3.75
CA ALA A 100 -14.42 -1.74 -4.43
C ALA A 100 -14.95 -2.79 -3.45
N PHE A 101 -14.20 -3.07 -2.38
CA PHE A 101 -14.63 -3.97 -1.31
C PHE A 101 -15.91 -3.46 -0.62
N GLN A 102 -15.99 -2.18 -0.28
CA GLN A 102 -17.17 -1.61 0.37
C GLN A 102 -18.40 -1.62 -0.54
N ALA A 103 -18.22 -1.58 -1.85
CA ALA A 103 -19.29 -1.64 -2.84
C ALA A 103 -19.74 -3.07 -3.17
N ASP A 104 -18.98 -4.10 -2.75
CA ASP A 104 -19.26 -5.51 -3.04
C ASP A 104 -20.56 -5.98 -2.39
N ASP A 105 -21.44 -6.59 -3.18
CA ASP A 105 -22.76 -7.00 -2.70
C ASP A 105 -22.71 -8.21 -1.76
N GLU A 106 -21.75 -9.12 -1.96
CA GLU A 106 -21.52 -10.22 -1.03
C GLU A 106 -21.02 -9.70 0.32
N TRP A 107 -20.11 -8.73 0.32
CA TRP A 107 -19.66 -8.07 1.55
C TRP A 107 -20.83 -7.41 2.29
N LYS A 108 -21.69 -6.66 1.59
CA LYS A 108 -22.87 -6.01 2.20
C LYS A 108 -23.80 -7.03 2.85
N LYS A 109 -24.04 -8.16 2.15
CA LYS A 109 -24.86 -9.26 2.66
C LYS A 109 -24.23 -9.90 3.90
N VAL A 110 -22.97 -10.30 3.82
CA VAL A 110 -22.20 -10.91 4.94
C VAL A 110 -22.20 -10.00 6.15
N ARG A 111 -21.97 -8.70 5.95
CA ARG A 111 -22.00 -7.71 7.02
C ARG A 111 -23.36 -7.64 7.67
N ALA A 112 -24.45 -7.53 6.88
CA ALA A 112 -25.80 -7.45 7.40
C ALA A 112 -26.18 -8.72 8.18
N GLU A 113 -25.86 -9.90 7.66
CA GLU A 113 -26.13 -11.18 8.32
C GLU A 113 -25.37 -11.33 9.64
N SER A 114 -24.06 -11.02 9.64
CA SER A 114 -23.23 -11.11 10.84
C SER A 114 -23.60 -10.09 11.93
N GLU A 115 -24.24 -8.99 11.56
CA GLU A 115 -24.66 -7.91 12.44
C GLU A 115 -26.18 -7.94 12.74
N ALA A 116 -26.91 -9.00 12.34
CA ALA A 116 -28.36 -9.13 12.58
C ALA A 116 -28.74 -9.07 14.08
N ASN A 117 -27.84 -9.51 14.96
CA ASN A 117 -27.98 -9.45 16.44
C ASN A 117 -27.17 -8.31 17.06
N GLY A 118 -27.03 -7.19 16.34
CA GLY A 118 -26.28 -6.00 16.72
C GLY A 118 -24.86 -5.94 16.16
N PRO A 119 -24.25 -4.76 16.20
CA PRO A 119 -22.96 -4.52 15.58
C PRO A 119 -21.85 -5.35 16.20
N LEU A 120 -20.95 -5.89 15.38
CA LEU A 120 -19.80 -6.64 15.86
C LEU A 120 -18.72 -5.74 16.46
N THR A 121 -18.62 -4.49 16.04
CA THR A 121 -17.56 -3.56 16.45
C THR A 121 -18.12 -2.29 17.05
N THR A 122 -17.36 -1.68 17.97
CA THR A 122 -17.73 -0.44 18.66
C THR A 122 -17.65 0.78 17.75
N LYS A 123 -16.77 0.74 16.74
CA LYS A 123 -16.48 1.81 15.79
C LYS A 123 -15.88 1.24 14.50
N ALA A 124 -15.68 2.10 13.52
CA ALA A 124 -14.84 1.78 12.37
C ALA A 124 -13.41 1.40 12.85
N PRO A 125 -12.69 0.52 12.13
CA PRO A 125 -11.34 0.13 12.53
C PRO A 125 -10.39 1.32 12.49
N ASP A 126 -9.48 1.37 13.46
CA ASP A 126 -8.33 2.27 13.38
C ASP A 126 -7.43 1.80 12.23
N SER A 127 -6.86 2.75 11.49
CA SER A 127 -6.03 2.47 10.32
C SER A 127 -4.77 3.34 10.37
N VAL A 128 -3.61 2.70 10.21
CA VAL A 128 -2.30 3.36 10.16
C VAL A 128 -1.56 2.87 8.92
N TYR A 129 -1.28 3.77 7.99
CA TYR A 129 -0.43 3.49 6.84
C TYR A 129 1.04 3.61 7.22
N MET A 130 1.86 2.70 6.72
CA MET A 130 3.27 2.56 7.07
C MET A 130 4.09 2.29 5.81
N ASP A 131 5.21 2.99 5.68
CA ASP A 131 6.23 2.68 4.69
C ASP A 131 7.26 1.73 5.30
N PRO A 132 7.76 0.73 4.55
CA PRO A 132 8.83 -0.12 5.04
C PRO A 132 10.12 0.67 5.20
N THR A 133 10.87 0.43 6.27
CA THR A 133 12.21 0.97 6.43
C THR A 133 13.21 0.25 5.51
N ASP A 134 14.40 0.85 5.31
CA ASP A 134 15.47 0.26 4.50
C ASP A 134 15.97 -1.10 5.04
N PHE A 135 15.84 -1.35 6.34
CA PHE A 135 16.16 -2.61 7.01
C PHE A 135 14.96 -3.54 7.22
N SER A 136 13.75 -3.17 6.74
CA SER A 136 12.58 -4.06 6.80
C SER A 136 12.78 -5.29 5.90
N ARG A 137 12.31 -6.44 6.37
CA ARG A 137 12.27 -7.67 5.55
C ARG A 137 11.07 -7.71 4.60
N LEU A 138 10.03 -6.95 4.92
CA LEU A 138 8.87 -6.73 4.05
C LEU A 138 9.12 -5.43 3.28
N LYS A 139 9.14 -5.52 1.96
CA LYS A 139 9.42 -4.40 1.05
C LYS A 139 8.40 -4.34 -0.06
#